data_1370e6859f45839934af23b3ed8ab7d9
#
_entry.id   1370e6859f45839934af23b3ed8ab7d9
#
_cell.length_a   1.000
_cell.length_b   1.000
_cell.length_c   1.000
_cell.angle_alpha   90.00
_cell.angle_beta   90.00
_cell.angle_gamma   90.00
#
_symmetry.space_group_name_H-M   'P 1'
#
loop_
_entity.id
_entity.type
_entity.pdbx_description
1 polymer ?
#
loop_
_entity_poly.entity_id
_entity_poly.type
_entity_poly.pdbx_seq_one_letter_code
_entity_poly.pdbx_strand_id
1 'polypeptide(L)'
;MGEIACYCRVSTEEQSLDRQRDATAEYARTNFDVELGEIEFYRDKSTGTDTERDGYQKMMADVEDGQLDVVIVKSISRVSRSNRDLNATVNRCVDHGAGIHFVDEPIRIDADGEEDPMQSLMLRIFGAFAEFEADMIRQRVREGIAARMEAEEEYHHGRPPLGFESEDGKLYQTEQFDQIVATLELVQEEQLSKRKAAQQLNTSRATIDRCLDRAELYGL
;
A
#
# COMPACT_ATOMS: atom_id res chain seq x y z
N MET A 1 27.35 14.16 17.91
CA MET A 1 25.90 13.99 17.84
C MET A 1 25.64 13.65 16.38
N GLY A 2 25.12 12.47 16.11
CA GLY A 2 24.83 12.07 14.74
C GLY A 2 23.56 12.74 14.22
N GLU A 3 23.21 12.45 12.98
CA GLU A 3 22.09 13.09 12.30
C GLU A 3 20.75 12.49 12.73
N ILE A 4 19.75 13.36 12.91
CA ILE A 4 18.37 12.97 13.23
C ILE A 4 17.56 12.93 11.96
N ALA A 5 16.87 11.80 11.73
CA ALA A 5 16.02 11.61 10.58
C ALA A 5 14.53 11.63 10.93
N CYS A 6 13.71 12.24 10.09
CA CYS A 6 12.26 12.15 10.14
C CYS A 6 11.73 11.44 8.90
N TYR A 7 10.99 10.34 9.08
CA TYR A 7 10.36 9.63 7.98
C TYR A 7 8.85 9.90 7.90
N CYS A 8 8.39 10.30 6.72
CA CYS A 8 7.00 10.62 6.44
C CYS A 8 6.47 9.83 5.24
N ARG A 9 5.26 9.24 5.37
CA ARG A 9 4.60 8.52 4.28
C ARG A 9 3.14 8.95 4.14
N VAL A 10 2.73 9.28 2.91
CA VAL A 10 1.35 9.70 2.59
C VAL A 10 0.74 8.85 1.49
N SER A 11 -0.60 8.70 1.50
CA SER A 11 -1.31 7.98 0.45
C SER A 11 -1.72 8.88 -0.72
N THR A 12 -2.18 10.13 -0.48
CA THR A 12 -2.69 11.01 -1.56
C THR A 12 -2.69 12.51 -1.25
N GLU A 13 -2.59 12.96 -0.01
CA GLU A 13 -2.79 14.38 0.34
C GLU A 13 -1.50 15.05 0.82
N GLU A 14 -1.11 16.16 0.17
CA GLU A 14 0.01 17.00 0.59
C GLU A 14 -0.17 17.54 2.02
N GLN A 15 -1.39 17.93 2.40
CA GLN A 15 -1.69 18.39 3.77
C GLN A 15 -1.41 17.34 4.86
N SER A 16 -1.47 16.05 4.52
CA SER A 16 -1.13 14.97 5.44
C SER A 16 0.38 14.84 5.62
N LEU A 17 1.17 15.19 4.61
CA LEU A 17 2.64 15.18 4.66
C LEU A 17 3.15 16.31 5.57
N ASP A 18 2.64 17.52 5.39
CA ASP A 18 3.03 18.67 6.21
C ASP A 18 2.76 18.43 7.68
N ARG A 19 1.57 17.90 8.04
CA ARG A 19 1.24 17.54 9.43
C ARG A 19 2.17 16.48 10.02
N GLN A 20 2.61 15.50 9.23
CA GLN A 20 3.56 14.50 9.71
C GLN A 20 4.93 15.11 9.93
N ARG A 21 5.39 15.92 8.96
CA ARG A 21 6.65 16.65 9.05
C ARG A 21 6.70 17.57 10.27
N ASP A 22 5.65 18.37 10.47
CA ASP A 22 5.58 19.30 11.61
C ASP A 22 5.62 18.54 12.94
N ALA A 23 4.82 17.47 13.09
CA ALA A 23 4.78 16.67 14.31
C ALA A 23 6.13 15.98 14.61
N THR A 24 6.79 15.40 13.59
CA THR A 24 8.10 14.76 13.79
C THR A 24 9.21 15.77 14.04
N ALA A 25 9.17 16.94 13.38
CA ALA A 25 10.13 18.02 13.62
C ALA A 25 9.98 18.63 15.01
N GLU A 26 8.74 18.85 15.47
CA GLU A 26 8.47 19.35 16.84
C GLU A 26 8.98 18.35 17.89
N TYR A 27 8.74 17.06 17.66
CA TYR A 27 9.26 15.99 18.52
C TYR A 27 10.80 15.99 18.55
N ALA A 28 11.46 16.11 17.40
CA ALA A 28 12.92 16.17 17.31
C ALA A 28 13.49 17.34 18.11
N ARG A 29 12.94 18.54 17.89
CA ARG A 29 13.36 19.76 18.60
C ARG A 29 13.16 19.68 20.10
N THR A 30 12.07 19.07 20.54
CA THR A 30 11.73 18.97 21.97
C THR A 30 12.61 17.97 22.71
N ASN A 31 12.98 16.86 22.06
CA ASN A 31 13.66 15.75 22.73
C ASN A 31 15.18 15.72 22.48
N PHE A 32 15.67 16.36 21.41
CA PHE A 32 17.08 16.28 21.01
C PHE A 32 17.78 17.65 20.89
N ASP A 33 17.07 18.76 21.17
CA ASP A 33 17.62 20.12 21.12
C ASP A 33 18.30 20.47 19.78
N VAL A 34 17.60 20.12 18.67
CA VAL A 34 18.10 20.34 17.30
C VAL A 34 17.27 21.39 16.58
N GLU A 35 17.89 22.12 15.66
CA GLU A 35 17.21 23.06 14.78
C GLU A 35 16.62 22.35 13.55
N LEU A 36 15.62 22.95 12.91
CA LEU A 36 14.93 22.36 11.75
C LEU A 36 15.89 22.04 10.57
N GLY A 37 16.94 22.81 10.42
CA GLY A 37 17.96 22.64 9.37
C GLY A 37 18.93 21.48 9.62
N GLU A 38 18.91 20.90 10.80
CA GLU A 38 19.75 19.77 11.23
C GLU A 38 18.99 18.42 11.14
N ILE A 39 17.74 18.45 10.70
CA ILE A 39 16.88 17.27 10.58
C ILE A 39 16.84 16.83 9.11
N GLU A 40 17.25 15.59 8.84
CA GLU A 40 17.09 14.99 7.51
C GLU A 40 15.67 14.43 7.33
N PHE A 41 15.01 14.76 6.20
CA PHE A 41 13.65 14.34 5.93
C PHE A 41 13.58 13.33 4.79
N TYR A 42 13.10 12.13 5.09
CA TYR A 42 12.79 11.07 4.13
C TYR A 42 11.29 10.99 3.91
N ARG A 43 10.87 10.87 2.65
CA ARG A 43 9.45 10.86 2.31
C ARG A 43 9.11 9.88 1.21
N ASP A 44 7.97 9.22 1.35
CA ASP A 44 7.39 8.35 0.34
C ASP A 44 5.95 8.75 0.05
N LYS A 45 5.55 8.55 -1.21
CA LYS A 45 4.18 8.71 -1.66
C LYS A 45 3.65 7.32 -2.05
N SER A 46 2.64 6.83 -1.32
CA SER A 46 1.99 5.56 -1.62
C SER A 46 0.81 5.81 -2.54
N THR A 47 0.94 5.50 -3.83
CA THR A 47 -0.17 5.50 -4.78
C THR A 47 -0.69 4.07 -4.90
N GLY A 48 -1.78 3.76 -4.21
CA GLY A 48 -2.58 2.52 -4.32
C GLY A 48 -1.87 1.20 -4.60
N THR A 49 -1.40 0.98 -5.80
CA THR A 49 -0.75 -0.24 -6.28
C THR A 49 0.77 -0.15 -6.36
N ASP A 50 1.34 1.06 -6.41
CA ASP A 50 2.78 1.27 -6.52
C ASP A 50 3.36 1.63 -5.16
N THR A 51 4.31 0.82 -4.71
CA THR A 51 4.88 0.89 -3.38
C THR A 51 6.37 1.14 -3.44
N GLU A 52 6.77 1.99 -4.36
CA GLU A 52 8.13 2.51 -4.34
C GLU A 52 8.33 3.25 -3.02
N ARG A 53 9.22 2.72 -2.22
CA ARG A 53 9.63 3.26 -0.92
C ARG A 53 11.05 3.78 -0.99
N ASP A 54 11.34 4.61 -2.01
CA ASP A 54 12.68 5.13 -2.25
C ASP A 54 13.20 5.92 -1.05
N GLY A 55 12.31 6.71 -0.41
CA GLY A 55 12.64 7.44 0.80
C GLY A 55 12.97 6.51 1.98
N TYR A 56 12.20 5.44 2.17
CA TYR A 56 12.48 4.43 3.17
C TYR A 56 13.79 3.68 2.89
N GLN A 57 14.02 3.30 1.64
CA GLN A 57 15.25 2.58 1.26
C GLN A 57 16.48 3.46 1.48
N LYS A 58 16.41 4.75 1.08
CA LYS A 58 17.47 5.70 1.33
C LYS A 58 17.72 5.87 2.82
N MET A 59 16.69 6.11 3.62
CA MET A 59 16.80 6.22 5.06
C MET A 59 17.48 4.99 5.69
N MET A 60 17.08 3.79 5.27
CA MET A 60 17.67 2.56 5.81
C MET A 60 19.11 2.36 5.36
N ALA A 61 19.49 2.81 4.17
CA ALA A 61 20.89 2.81 3.73
C ALA A 61 21.73 3.76 4.58
N ASP A 62 21.22 4.98 4.84
CA ASP A 62 21.92 5.97 5.67
C ASP A 62 22.02 5.50 7.15
N VAL A 63 21.04 4.71 7.65
CA VAL A 63 21.14 4.00 8.94
C VAL A 63 22.26 2.95 8.90
N GLU A 64 22.30 2.11 7.88
CA GLU A 64 23.30 1.03 7.74
C GLU A 64 24.72 1.58 7.57
N ASP A 65 24.86 2.77 6.96
CA ASP A 65 26.12 3.49 6.82
C ASP A 65 26.52 4.26 8.10
N GLY A 66 25.71 4.20 9.17
CA GLY A 66 25.98 4.85 10.46
C GLY A 66 25.90 6.38 10.41
N GLN A 67 25.15 6.94 9.45
CA GLN A 67 24.98 8.38 9.31
C GLN A 67 23.87 8.91 10.26
N LEU A 68 22.92 8.05 10.65
CA LEU A 68 21.77 8.43 11.46
C LEU A 68 21.87 7.84 12.87
N ASP A 69 21.68 8.67 13.91
CA ASP A 69 21.60 8.22 15.30
C ASP A 69 20.16 7.88 15.71
N VAL A 70 19.17 8.61 15.17
CA VAL A 70 17.76 8.41 15.52
C VAL A 70 16.86 8.62 14.32
N VAL A 71 15.90 7.70 14.14
CA VAL A 71 14.81 7.79 13.18
C VAL A 71 13.53 8.13 13.92
N ILE A 72 12.86 9.21 13.55
CA ILE A 72 11.59 9.66 14.13
C ILE A 72 10.47 9.43 13.10
N VAL A 73 9.42 8.73 13.52
CA VAL A 73 8.25 8.42 12.68
C VAL A 73 7.00 8.85 13.40
N LYS A 74 6.03 9.44 12.68
CA LYS A 74 4.78 9.87 13.31
C LYS A 74 4.04 8.71 13.95
N SER A 75 3.88 7.59 13.25
CA SER A 75 3.21 6.39 13.78
C SER A 75 3.74 5.10 13.14
N ILE A 76 3.54 3.97 13.81
CA ILE A 76 3.93 2.63 13.35
C ILE A 76 3.39 2.35 11.94
N SER A 77 2.13 2.72 11.68
CA SER A 77 1.50 2.52 10.38
C SER A 77 2.18 3.27 9.22
N ARG A 78 3.05 4.24 9.49
CA ARG A 78 3.81 4.97 8.47
C ARG A 78 5.05 4.23 8.02
N VAL A 79 5.72 3.53 8.91
CA VAL A 79 6.96 2.82 8.62
C VAL A 79 6.74 1.37 8.23
N SER A 80 5.71 0.73 8.77
CA SER A 80 5.46 -0.71 8.53
C SER A 80 4.04 -1.00 8.03
N ARG A 81 3.86 -2.20 7.47
CA ARG A 81 2.57 -2.73 7.00
C ARG A 81 2.14 -3.97 7.76
N SER A 82 3.04 -4.55 8.51
CA SER A 82 2.82 -5.74 9.32
C SER A 82 3.72 -5.72 10.53
N ASN A 83 3.37 -6.49 11.54
CA ASN A 83 4.17 -6.66 12.74
C ASN A 83 5.58 -7.21 12.42
N ARG A 84 5.67 -8.10 11.42
CA ARG A 84 6.95 -8.63 10.94
C ARG A 84 7.83 -7.55 10.31
N ASP A 85 7.25 -6.68 9.49
CA ASP A 85 7.93 -5.55 8.83
C ASP A 85 8.42 -4.54 9.88
N LEU A 86 7.58 -4.25 10.90
CA LEU A 86 7.94 -3.39 12.02
C LEU A 86 9.16 -3.90 12.76
N ASN A 87 9.11 -5.16 13.20
CA ASN A 87 10.23 -5.78 13.94
C ASN A 87 11.53 -5.79 13.10
N ALA A 88 11.41 -6.09 11.80
CA ALA A 88 12.57 -6.05 10.90
C ALA A 88 13.18 -4.65 10.81
N THR A 89 12.33 -3.60 10.71
CA THR A 89 12.79 -2.21 10.65
C THR A 89 13.47 -1.79 11.95
N VAL A 90 12.84 -2.09 13.09
CA VAL A 90 13.39 -1.76 14.42
C VAL A 90 14.74 -2.46 14.64
N ASN A 91 14.81 -3.76 14.38
CA ASN A 91 16.07 -4.50 14.54
C ASN A 91 17.17 -3.94 13.63
N ARG A 92 16.87 -3.62 12.38
CA ARG A 92 17.86 -3.01 11.48
C ARG A 92 18.37 -1.66 12.01
N CYS A 93 17.51 -0.82 12.56
CA CYS A 93 17.96 0.42 13.18
C CYS A 93 18.90 0.15 14.36
N VAL A 94 18.47 -0.66 15.31
CA VAL A 94 19.23 -0.97 16.54
C VAL A 94 20.56 -1.69 16.24
N ASP A 95 20.54 -2.66 15.33
CA ASP A 95 21.74 -3.42 14.92
C ASP A 95 22.83 -2.51 14.30
N HIS A 96 22.44 -1.35 13.75
CA HIS A 96 23.36 -0.37 13.15
C HIS A 96 23.55 0.88 14.03
N GLY A 97 23.14 0.83 15.29
CA GLY A 97 23.39 1.90 16.24
C GLY A 97 22.45 3.10 16.12
N ALA A 98 21.30 2.96 15.45
CA ALA A 98 20.29 3.99 15.36
C ALA A 98 19.06 3.66 16.23
N GLY A 99 18.58 4.64 16.99
CA GLY A 99 17.29 4.55 17.69
C GLY A 99 16.11 4.74 16.73
N ILE A 100 14.91 4.30 17.15
CA ILE A 100 13.67 4.60 16.44
C ILE A 100 12.58 5.02 17.42
N HIS A 101 11.99 6.20 17.18
CA HIS A 101 10.97 6.81 18.04
C HIS A 101 9.66 7.03 17.28
N PHE A 102 8.53 6.76 17.95
CA PHE A 102 7.19 6.96 17.42
C PHE A 102 6.50 8.10 18.17
N VAL A 103 5.94 9.07 17.44
CA VAL A 103 5.34 10.28 18.02
C VAL A 103 3.96 10.00 18.61
N ASP A 104 3.11 9.28 17.85
CA ASP A 104 1.72 8.99 18.25
C ASP A 104 1.65 7.84 19.28
N GLU A 105 2.62 6.92 19.26
CA GLU A 105 2.74 5.82 20.21
C GLU A 105 3.85 6.11 21.23
N PRO A 106 3.67 5.77 22.52
CA PRO A 106 4.68 6.02 23.56
C PRO A 106 5.82 4.99 23.48
N ILE A 107 6.43 4.84 22.30
CA ILE A 107 7.48 3.87 22.04
C ILE A 107 8.75 4.62 21.60
N ARG A 108 9.83 4.39 22.32
CA ARG A 108 11.16 4.91 22.04
C ARG A 108 12.14 3.78 22.21
N ILE A 109 12.86 3.46 21.18
CA ILE A 109 13.87 2.42 21.18
C ILE A 109 15.19 3.10 20.84
N ASP A 110 16.05 3.20 21.83
CA ASP A 110 17.38 3.80 21.70
C ASP A 110 18.39 2.70 21.35
N ALA A 111 19.38 3.04 20.53
CA ALA A 111 20.40 2.08 20.07
C ALA A 111 21.26 1.53 21.20
N ASP A 112 21.56 2.36 22.20
CA ASP A 112 22.41 2.02 23.35
C ASP A 112 21.60 1.46 24.54
N GLY A 113 20.28 1.32 24.39
CA GLY A 113 19.39 0.82 25.45
C GLY A 113 19.57 -0.68 25.67
N GLU A 114 19.74 -1.10 26.92
CA GLU A 114 19.44 -2.49 27.29
C GLU A 114 18.02 -2.78 26.79
N GLU A 115 17.79 -3.95 26.14
CA GLU A 115 16.45 -4.37 25.71
C GLU A 115 15.49 -4.26 26.90
N ASP A 116 14.71 -3.16 26.91
CA ASP A 116 13.63 -3.04 27.90
C ASP A 116 12.51 -4.02 27.51
N PRO A 117 12.31 -5.08 28.28
CA PRO A 117 11.27 -6.07 27.98
C PRO A 117 9.88 -5.45 27.86
N MET A 118 9.64 -4.32 28.54
CA MET A 118 8.38 -3.60 28.48
C MET A 118 8.21 -2.89 27.13
N GLN A 119 9.26 -2.26 26.60
CA GLN A 119 9.24 -1.62 25.28
C GLN A 119 9.06 -2.66 24.17
N SER A 120 9.77 -3.79 24.25
CA SER A 120 9.59 -4.92 23.33
C SER A 120 8.16 -5.47 23.35
N LEU A 121 7.56 -5.58 24.54
CA LEU A 121 6.17 -6.01 24.67
C LEU A 121 5.20 -4.97 24.09
N MET A 122 5.40 -3.69 24.39
CA MET A 122 4.59 -2.59 23.81
C MET A 122 4.67 -2.56 22.30
N LEU A 123 5.87 -2.70 21.72
CA LEU A 123 6.06 -2.76 20.26
C LEU A 123 5.22 -3.89 19.63
N ARG A 124 5.22 -5.08 20.24
CA ARG A 124 4.43 -6.23 19.78
C ARG A 124 2.92 -5.97 19.88
N ILE A 125 2.47 -5.36 20.97
CA ILE A 125 1.05 -5.03 21.20
C ILE A 125 0.60 -3.99 20.17
N PHE A 126 1.33 -2.90 20.00
CA PHE A 126 0.97 -1.86 19.05
C PHE A 126 1.05 -2.33 17.59
N GLY A 127 2.06 -3.18 17.29
CA GLY A 127 2.15 -3.81 15.96
C GLY A 127 0.94 -4.69 15.66
N ALA A 128 0.51 -5.52 16.62
CA ALA A 128 -0.71 -6.34 16.47
C ALA A 128 -1.98 -5.50 16.35
N PHE A 129 -2.04 -4.38 17.07
CA PHE A 129 -3.17 -3.45 16.99
C PHE A 129 -3.25 -2.76 15.63
N ALA A 130 -2.12 -2.32 15.09
CA ALA A 130 -2.05 -1.72 13.75
C ALA A 130 -2.47 -2.71 12.64
N GLU A 131 -2.10 -4.00 12.76
CA GLU A 131 -2.58 -5.06 11.86
C GLU A 131 -4.10 -5.24 11.97
N PHE A 132 -4.62 -5.29 13.19
CA PHE A 132 -6.06 -5.42 13.44
C PHE A 132 -6.85 -4.25 12.84
N GLU A 133 -6.41 -3.00 13.02
CA GLU A 133 -7.06 -1.84 12.40
C GLU A 133 -7.07 -1.93 10.88
N ALA A 134 -5.95 -2.35 10.27
CA ALA A 134 -5.86 -2.54 8.82
C ALA A 134 -6.81 -3.64 8.32
N ASP A 135 -6.97 -4.72 9.08
CA ASP A 135 -7.91 -5.80 8.75
C ASP A 135 -9.37 -5.34 8.88
N MET A 136 -9.70 -4.58 9.91
CA MET A 136 -11.03 -4.00 10.09
C MET A 136 -11.41 -3.04 8.96
N ILE A 137 -10.46 -2.22 8.49
CA ILE A 137 -10.68 -1.33 7.33
C ILE A 137 -10.94 -2.17 6.07
N ARG A 138 -10.11 -3.20 5.81
CA ARG A 138 -10.28 -4.11 4.66
C ARG A 138 -11.62 -4.85 4.71
N GLN A 139 -12.05 -5.26 5.89
CA GLN A 139 -13.35 -5.90 6.07
C GLN A 139 -14.49 -4.93 5.76
N ARG A 140 -14.50 -3.72 6.29
CA ARG A 140 -15.53 -2.70 6.00
C ARG A 140 -15.62 -2.39 4.50
N VAL A 141 -14.46 -2.27 3.83
CA VAL A 141 -14.44 -2.04 2.37
C VAL A 141 -15.08 -3.22 1.63
N ARG A 142 -14.76 -4.48 2.00
CA ARG A 142 -15.38 -5.66 1.39
C ARG A 142 -16.87 -5.71 1.63
N GLU A 143 -17.33 -5.44 2.86
CA GLU A 143 -18.74 -5.40 3.21
C GLU A 143 -19.48 -4.30 2.45
N GLY A 144 -18.89 -3.12 2.32
CA GLY A 144 -19.43 -2.01 1.53
C GLY A 144 -19.58 -2.36 0.04
N ILE A 145 -18.57 -3.04 -0.55
CA ILE A 145 -18.63 -3.51 -1.94
C ILE A 145 -19.72 -4.58 -2.08
N ALA A 146 -19.78 -5.56 -1.18
CA ALA A 146 -20.77 -6.63 -1.21
C ALA A 146 -22.19 -6.08 -1.09
N ALA A 147 -22.43 -5.14 -0.15
CA ALA A 147 -23.73 -4.50 0.02
C ALA A 147 -24.15 -3.71 -1.23
N ARG A 148 -23.20 -3.09 -1.93
CA ARG A 148 -23.48 -2.36 -3.17
C ARG A 148 -23.78 -3.28 -4.34
N MET A 149 -23.07 -4.42 -4.43
CA MET A 149 -23.34 -5.46 -5.43
C MET A 149 -24.72 -6.13 -5.20
N GLU A 150 -25.18 -6.23 -3.96
CA GLU A 150 -26.49 -6.79 -3.62
C GLU A 150 -27.63 -5.78 -3.86
N ALA A 151 -27.38 -4.49 -3.64
CA ALA A 151 -28.37 -3.42 -3.81
C ALA A 151 -28.57 -2.98 -5.26
N GLU A 152 -27.56 -3.10 -6.09
CA GLU A 152 -27.53 -2.67 -7.50
C GLU A 152 -27.23 -3.90 -8.39
N GLU A 153 -28.24 -4.49 -9.02
CA GLU A 153 -28.11 -5.69 -9.90
C GLU A 153 -27.08 -5.52 -11.03
N GLU A 154 -26.85 -4.27 -11.47
CA GLU A 154 -25.90 -3.94 -12.55
C GLU A 154 -24.54 -3.47 -12.05
N TYR A 155 -24.29 -3.48 -10.72
CA TYR A 155 -23.02 -2.96 -10.19
C TYR A 155 -21.88 -3.93 -10.45
N HIS A 156 -20.86 -3.45 -11.17
CA HIS A 156 -19.61 -4.16 -11.44
C HIS A 156 -18.47 -3.57 -10.63
N HIS A 157 -17.77 -4.39 -9.87
CA HIS A 157 -16.57 -4.00 -9.14
C HIS A 157 -15.32 -4.60 -9.78
N GLY A 158 -14.29 -3.77 -9.96
CA GLY A 158 -12.99 -4.17 -10.49
C GLY A 158 -12.80 -3.82 -11.97
N ARG A 159 -11.81 -4.48 -12.60
CA ARG A 159 -11.51 -4.24 -14.01
C ARG A 159 -12.65 -4.71 -14.89
N PRO A 160 -13.16 -3.87 -15.80
CA PRO A 160 -14.24 -4.26 -16.69
C PRO A 160 -13.84 -5.44 -17.58
N PRO A 161 -14.81 -6.30 -17.96
CA PRO A 161 -14.59 -7.37 -18.92
C PRO A 161 -14.16 -6.85 -20.28
N LEU A 162 -13.58 -7.71 -21.11
CA LEU A 162 -13.16 -7.34 -22.46
C LEU A 162 -14.38 -6.87 -23.28
N GLY A 163 -14.27 -5.72 -23.93
CA GLY A 163 -15.40 -5.12 -24.68
C GLY A 163 -16.32 -4.23 -23.86
N PHE A 164 -16.00 -4.04 -22.57
CA PHE A 164 -16.74 -3.13 -21.71
C PHE A 164 -15.83 -2.06 -21.10
N GLU A 165 -16.40 -0.90 -20.85
CA GLU A 165 -15.89 0.14 -19.97
C GLU A 165 -16.77 0.24 -18.74
N SER A 166 -16.20 0.71 -17.61
CA SER A 166 -16.96 0.88 -16.37
C SER A 166 -17.00 2.34 -15.99
N GLU A 167 -18.20 2.88 -15.81
CA GLU A 167 -18.45 4.23 -15.28
C GLU A 167 -19.40 4.09 -14.08
N ASP A 168 -18.99 4.59 -12.93
CA ASP A 168 -19.72 4.48 -11.64
C ASP A 168 -20.18 3.06 -11.28
N GLY A 169 -19.40 2.05 -11.71
CA GLY A 169 -19.72 0.64 -11.46
C GLY A 169 -20.69 0.02 -12.44
N LYS A 170 -21.15 0.74 -13.46
CA LYS A 170 -21.95 0.20 -14.57
C LYS A 170 -21.09 -0.13 -15.76
N LEU A 171 -21.43 -1.23 -16.44
CA LEU A 171 -20.73 -1.67 -17.64
C LEU A 171 -21.39 -1.08 -18.88
N TYR A 172 -20.59 -0.44 -19.74
CA TYR A 172 -21.00 0.07 -21.03
C TYR A 172 -20.21 -0.64 -22.13
N GLN A 173 -20.88 -1.02 -23.22
CA GLN A 173 -20.23 -1.65 -24.36
C GLN A 173 -19.33 -0.66 -25.10
N THR A 174 -18.12 -1.11 -25.44
CA THR A 174 -17.18 -0.32 -26.26
C THR A 174 -17.49 -0.48 -27.75
N GLU A 175 -16.90 0.38 -28.59
CA GLU A 175 -17.00 0.27 -30.06
C GLU A 175 -16.51 -1.10 -30.60
N GLN A 176 -15.69 -1.81 -29.85
CA GLN A 176 -15.14 -3.13 -30.23
C GLN A 176 -16.02 -4.30 -29.79
N PHE A 177 -17.12 -4.03 -29.06
CA PHE A 177 -17.95 -5.08 -28.46
C PHE A 177 -18.45 -6.11 -29.48
N ASP A 178 -19.03 -5.64 -30.61
CA ASP A 178 -19.57 -6.53 -31.65
C ASP A 178 -18.50 -7.43 -32.29
N GLN A 179 -17.30 -6.90 -32.50
CA GLN A 179 -16.17 -7.67 -32.99
C GLN A 179 -15.73 -8.75 -32.00
N ILE A 180 -15.77 -8.42 -30.71
CA ILE A 180 -15.43 -9.37 -29.64
C ILE A 180 -16.45 -10.48 -29.58
N VAL A 181 -17.75 -10.16 -29.60
CA VAL A 181 -18.85 -11.13 -29.61
C VAL A 181 -18.70 -12.09 -30.79
N ALA A 182 -18.58 -11.57 -32.01
CA ALA A 182 -18.41 -12.39 -33.20
C ALA A 182 -17.19 -13.32 -33.13
N THR A 183 -16.10 -12.85 -32.51
CA THR A 183 -14.89 -13.67 -32.32
C THR A 183 -15.11 -14.76 -31.27
N LEU A 184 -15.85 -14.47 -30.20
CA LEU A 184 -16.19 -15.45 -29.16
C LEU A 184 -17.16 -16.52 -29.68
N GLU A 185 -18.14 -16.16 -30.50
CA GLU A 185 -19.05 -17.08 -31.19
C GLU A 185 -18.27 -18.11 -32.00
N LEU A 186 -17.32 -17.66 -32.84
CA LEU A 186 -16.46 -18.56 -33.62
C LEU A 186 -15.62 -19.51 -32.74
N VAL A 187 -15.25 -19.07 -31.52
CA VAL A 187 -14.56 -19.93 -30.57
C VAL A 187 -15.52 -20.95 -29.97
N GLN A 188 -16.74 -20.57 -29.65
CA GLN A 188 -17.77 -21.45 -29.08
C GLN A 188 -18.21 -22.53 -30.09
N GLU A 189 -18.30 -22.16 -31.37
CA GLU A 189 -18.59 -23.07 -32.48
C GLU A 189 -17.37 -23.92 -32.94
N GLU A 190 -16.27 -23.85 -32.22
CA GLU A 190 -15.01 -24.55 -32.54
C GLU A 190 -14.38 -24.17 -33.90
N GLN A 191 -14.85 -23.10 -34.54
CA GLN A 191 -14.33 -22.61 -35.82
C GLN A 191 -13.02 -21.82 -35.63
N LEU A 192 -12.80 -21.23 -34.45
CA LEU A 192 -11.60 -20.48 -34.13
C LEU A 192 -10.98 -20.99 -32.81
N SER A 193 -9.67 -21.22 -32.79
CA SER A 193 -9.01 -21.60 -31.53
C SER A 193 -8.88 -20.42 -30.58
N LYS A 194 -9.01 -20.62 -29.26
CA LYS A 194 -8.82 -19.61 -28.22
C LYS A 194 -7.50 -18.82 -28.34
N ARG A 195 -6.43 -19.48 -28.83
CA ARG A 195 -5.15 -18.83 -29.09
C ARG A 195 -5.22 -17.82 -30.22
N LYS A 196 -5.89 -18.18 -31.32
CA LYS A 196 -6.05 -17.28 -32.47
C LYS A 196 -7.00 -16.11 -32.13
N ALA A 197 -8.08 -16.39 -31.40
CA ALA A 197 -8.99 -15.33 -30.88
C ALA A 197 -8.24 -14.33 -29.99
N ALA A 198 -7.40 -14.82 -29.08
CA ALA A 198 -6.59 -13.96 -28.23
C ALA A 198 -5.61 -13.07 -29.02
N GLN A 199 -5.01 -13.60 -30.10
CA GLN A 199 -4.16 -12.82 -31.01
C GLN A 199 -4.96 -11.77 -31.78
N GLN A 200 -6.13 -12.14 -32.30
CA GLN A 200 -7.00 -11.24 -33.08
C GLN A 200 -7.51 -10.07 -32.23
N LEU A 201 -7.87 -10.33 -30.98
CA LEU A 201 -8.38 -9.32 -30.05
C LEU A 201 -7.29 -8.66 -29.20
N ASN A 202 -6.03 -8.89 -29.52
CA ASN A 202 -4.85 -8.36 -28.81
C ASN A 202 -4.95 -8.56 -27.28
N THR A 203 -5.33 -9.76 -26.84
CA THR A 203 -5.52 -10.13 -25.45
C THR A 203 -4.88 -11.46 -25.09
N SER A 204 -5.05 -11.93 -23.85
CA SER A 204 -4.55 -13.23 -23.41
C SER A 204 -5.58 -14.35 -23.60
N ARG A 205 -5.09 -15.60 -23.76
CA ARG A 205 -5.96 -16.77 -23.77
C ARG A 205 -6.81 -16.87 -22.51
N ALA A 206 -6.25 -16.55 -21.34
CA ALA A 206 -6.96 -16.53 -20.08
C ALA A 206 -8.11 -15.48 -20.05
N THR A 207 -7.97 -14.41 -20.84
CA THR A 207 -9.06 -13.42 -20.99
C THR A 207 -10.19 -14.00 -21.83
N ILE A 208 -9.87 -14.70 -22.93
CA ILE A 208 -10.89 -15.40 -23.74
C ILE A 208 -11.64 -16.45 -22.90
N ASP A 209 -10.92 -17.25 -22.10
CA ASP A 209 -11.55 -18.22 -21.19
C ASP A 209 -12.52 -17.52 -20.25
N ARG A 210 -12.11 -16.40 -19.61
CA ARG A 210 -13.01 -15.60 -18.72
C ARG A 210 -14.20 -14.97 -19.42
N CYS A 211 -14.08 -14.62 -20.70
CA CYS A 211 -15.23 -14.11 -21.47
C CYS A 211 -16.24 -15.24 -21.72
N LEU A 212 -15.77 -16.43 -22.08
CA LEU A 212 -16.61 -17.60 -22.29
C LEU A 212 -17.28 -18.10 -20.99
N ASP A 213 -16.58 -18.00 -19.86
CA ASP A 213 -17.15 -18.28 -18.53
C ASP A 213 -18.28 -17.31 -18.13
N ARG A 214 -18.35 -16.16 -18.81
CA ARG A 214 -19.37 -15.11 -18.63
C ARG A 214 -20.17 -14.88 -19.91
N ALA A 215 -20.50 -15.96 -20.62
CA ALA A 215 -21.18 -15.92 -21.91
C ALA A 215 -22.45 -15.03 -21.94
N GLU A 216 -23.21 -15.04 -20.84
CA GLU A 216 -24.42 -14.21 -20.67
C GLU A 216 -24.17 -12.71 -20.89
N LEU A 217 -22.99 -12.18 -20.51
CA LEU A 217 -22.64 -10.76 -20.72
C LEU A 217 -22.47 -10.41 -22.20
N TYR A 218 -22.19 -11.41 -23.04
CA TYR A 218 -21.94 -11.29 -24.47
C TYR A 218 -23.12 -11.76 -25.32
N GLY A 219 -24.20 -12.23 -24.68
CA GLY A 219 -25.38 -12.77 -25.38
C GLY A 219 -25.13 -14.13 -26.05
N LEU A 220 -24.19 -14.93 -25.55
CA LEU A 220 -23.74 -16.23 -26.07
C LEU A 220 -24.38 -17.41 -25.34
#